data_d67347e23b811383291828556f631c7c
#
_entry.id   d67347e23b811383291828556f631c7c
#
_cell.length_a   1.000
_cell.length_b   1.000
_cell.length_c   1.000
_cell.angle_alpha   90.00
_cell.angle_beta   90.00
_cell.angle_gamma   90.00
#
_symmetry.space_group_name_H-M   'P 1'
#
loop_
_entity.id
_entity.type
_entity.pdbx_description
1 polymer ?
#
loop_
_entity_poly.entity_id
_entity_poly.type
_entity_poly.pdbx_seq_one_letter_code
_entity_poly.pdbx_strand_id
1 'polypeptide(L)'
;MVAPPMAVSPLRPLLLFLLAAAFACHAADGSRSAYGHARGLGVNYGRVADDIPSPHRSVQLLRAAGAGSVKIYDANAPVLRALSGTRLTVSIMVPNEIIVDLAASYAAADKWVAANLLPHLPGTRIKYLLVGNEVLSDTSAATAATVWPRIVPAMENLHRSLRARGVSRVKISTTLAMDALVTGAFPRPPSAAAFRPDIAEPVLRPLLRFLNGTNSYYFVDAYPYFVWAGSNGTVPLDYALFNGGATRYVDPGTGLAYTNLLDEMLDAVGTAMSKLGHPEVRLAIAETGWPNAGDYDQIGASARNAAVYNRNLAARMARNPGTPARPGARMPVFVFSLYNEDLKPGPGTERHWGLYYPNGTAVYQVDLAGRRPLSAYPPLPAPGNDTPYKGPIWCVLAAHAAKKLNETAVGDALTYACGQGNDTCDAIQPGGECFQPNTGAAHASYAFNSYWQQLRKTGATCYFNNLAEQTIKDPSYGSCKFQSSLG
;
A
#
# COMPACT_ATOMS: atom_id res chain seq x y z
N MET A 1 59.22 75.85 -7.29
CA MET A 1 59.79 74.64 -6.66
C MET A 1 58.78 73.53 -6.83
N VAL A 2 59.14 72.62 -7.75
CA VAL A 2 58.26 71.54 -8.21
C VAL A 2 58.72 70.26 -7.45
N ALA A 3 57.79 69.56 -6.77
CA ALA A 3 58.04 68.33 -6.11
C ALA A 3 57.82 67.18 -7.10
N PRO A 4 58.64 66.11 -7.06
CA PRO A 4 58.56 65.01 -8.03
C PRO A 4 57.43 63.95 -7.70
N PRO A 5 56.97 63.15 -8.68
CA PRO A 5 55.88 62.25 -8.50
C PRO A 5 56.35 60.93 -7.84
N MET A 6 55.55 60.37 -6.92
CA MET A 6 55.76 59.08 -6.30
C MET A 6 55.39 57.95 -7.25
N ALA A 7 56.30 57.01 -7.31
CA ALA A 7 56.19 55.74 -8.08
C ALA A 7 55.10 54.82 -7.48
N VAL A 8 54.19 54.36 -8.31
CA VAL A 8 53.21 53.34 -7.99
C VAL A 8 53.82 51.97 -8.25
N SER A 9 53.98 51.16 -7.21
CA SER A 9 54.47 49.80 -7.26
C SER A 9 53.36 48.84 -7.72
N PRO A 10 53.59 47.88 -8.66
CA PRO A 10 52.57 46.94 -9.13
C PRO A 10 52.57 45.68 -8.27
N LEU A 11 51.75 45.62 -7.25
CA LEU A 11 51.53 44.43 -6.42
C LEU A 11 50.03 44.18 -6.22
N ARG A 12 49.32 43.89 -7.31
CA ARG A 12 47.97 43.35 -7.24
C ARG A 12 47.58 42.60 -8.53
N PRO A 13 48.05 41.36 -8.75
CA PRO A 13 47.16 40.34 -9.25
C PRO A 13 47.33 38.95 -8.65
N LEU A 14 48.11 38.72 -7.56
CA LEU A 14 48.34 37.38 -7.04
C LEU A 14 47.30 36.90 -5.99
N LEU A 15 46.43 37.82 -5.45
CA LEU A 15 45.48 37.46 -4.41
C LEU A 15 44.07 37.00 -4.94
N LEU A 16 43.79 37.26 -6.24
CA LEU A 16 42.51 36.83 -6.83
C LEU A 16 42.52 35.39 -7.37
N PHE A 17 43.70 34.78 -7.60
CA PHE A 17 43.75 33.39 -8.09
C PHE A 17 43.75 32.34 -6.99
N LEU A 18 44.02 32.69 -5.73
CA LEU A 18 43.96 31.74 -4.59
C LEU A 18 42.54 31.61 -3.98
N LEU A 19 41.63 32.54 -4.21
CA LEU A 19 40.25 32.44 -3.78
C LEU A 19 39.34 31.63 -4.75
N ALA A 20 39.74 31.51 -6.03
CA ALA A 20 39.01 30.68 -7.00
C ALA A 20 39.35 29.18 -6.87
N ALA A 21 40.50 28.83 -6.33
CA ALA A 21 40.92 27.44 -6.12
C ALA A 21 40.32 26.80 -4.87
N ALA A 22 39.90 27.60 -3.87
CA ALA A 22 39.28 27.11 -2.64
C ALA A 22 37.75 26.79 -2.79
N PHE A 23 37.08 27.32 -3.83
CA PHE A 23 35.70 27.01 -4.11
C PHE A 23 35.48 25.81 -5.06
N ALA A 24 36.53 25.33 -5.72
CA ALA A 24 36.45 24.21 -6.64
C ALA A 24 36.63 22.84 -5.96
N CYS A 25 37.05 22.77 -4.68
CA CYS A 25 37.28 21.53 -3.95
C CYS A 25 36.13 21.07 -3.05
N HIS A 26 34.97 21.78 -2.99
CA HIS A 26 33.82 21.37 -2.19
C HIS A 26 32.62 20.88 -3.04
N ALA A 27 32.79 20.65 -4.33
CA ALA A 27 31.74 20.15 -5.23
C ALA A 27 32.01 18.72 -5.75
N ALA A 28 32.91 17.96 -5.15
CA ALA A 28 33.27 16.63 -5.65
C ALA A 28 33.35 15.56 -4.55
N ASP A 29 32.47 15.62 -3.54
CA ASP A 29 32.22 14.48 -2.66
C ASP A 29 30.74 14.07 -2.70
N GLY A 30 30.23 13.99 -3.92
CA GLY A 30 29.10 13.17 -4.26
C GLY A 30 29.54 11.72 -4.25
N SER A 31 29.53 11.04 -3.11
CA SER A 31 29.63 9.60 -3.05
C SER A 31 28.59 9.04 -4.04
N ARG A 32 29.05 8.61 -5.21
CA ARG A 32 28.25 7.82 -6.15
C ARG A 32 27.86 6.57 -5.39
N SER A 33 26.67 6.62 -4.76
CA SER A 33 26.01 5.42 -4.29
C SER A 33 26.04 4.42 -5.43
N ALA A 34 26.76 3.32 -5.28
CA ALA A 34 26.96 2.31 -6.31
C ALA A 34 25.65 1.62 -6.76
N TYR A 35 24.52 2.02 -6.19
CA TYR A 35 23.17 1.68 -6.61
C TYR A 35 22.41 2.98 -6.89
N GLY A 36 22.43 3.40 -8.15
CA GLY A 36 21.51 4.42 -8.64
C GLY A 36 20.07 4.06 -8.20
N HIS A 37 19.29 5.05 -7.75
CA HIS A 37 17.91 4.82 -7.41
C HIS A 37 17.24 4.14 -8.60
N ALA A 38 16.44 3.10 -8.33
CA ALA A 38 15.71 2.42 -9.38
C ALA A 38 14.91 3.45 -10.16
N ARG A 39 15.10 3.47 -11.47
CA ARG A 39 14.35 4.36 -12.36
C ARG A 39 12.97 3.72 -12.55
N GLY A 40 11.94 4.24 -11.93
CA GLY A 40 10.56 3.75 -11.99
C GLY A 40 10.01 3.37 -10.61
N LEU A 41 8.69 3.35 -10.53
CA LEU A 41 7.99 2.90 -9.32
C LEU A 41 8.28 1.42 -9.06
N GLY A 42 8.15 1.02 -7.81
CA GLY A 42 8.05 -0.36 -7.40
C GLY A 42 6.63 -0.90 -7.57
N VAL A 43 6.49 -2.22 -7.48
CA VAL A 43 5.20 -2.91 -7.51
C VAL A 43 5.16 -3.92 -6.38
N ASN A 44 4.02 -3.99 -5.70
CA ASN A 44 3.73 -5.03 -4.75
C ASN A 44 3.33 -6.32 -5.50
N TYR A 45 4.07 -7.38 -5.28
CA TYR A 45 3.79 -8.70 -5.84
C TYR A 45 3.17 -9.58 -4.76
N GLY A 46 1.86 -9.39 -4.54
CA GLY A 46 1.02 -10.27 -3.76
C GLY A 46 0.77 -11.59 -4.49
N ARG A 47 0.40 -12.62 -3.74
CA ARG A 47 0.20 -13.98 -4.25
C ARG A 47 -0.93 -14.72 -3.52
N VAL A 48 -1.94 -13.97 -3.07
CA VAL A 48 -3.16 -14.54 -2.48
C VAL A 48 -4.14 -14.86 -3.62
N ALA A 49 -3.70 -15.80 -4.47
CA ALA A 49 -4.43 -16.23 -5.67
C ALA A 49 -3.94 -17.63 -6.08
N ASP A 50 -4.76 -18.39 -6.79
CA ASP A 50 -4.44 -19.74 -7.27
C ASP A 50 -4.20 -19.81 -8.79
N ASP A 51 -4.44 -18.71 -9.50
CA ASP A 51 -4.43 -18.63 -10.96
C ASP A 51 -3.35 -17.68 -11.55
N ILE A 52 -2.46 -17.13 -10.72
CA ILE A 52 -1.42 -16.19 -11.17
C ILE A 52 -0.26 -16.86 -11.91
N PRO A 53 0.42 -16.14 -12.81
CA PRO A 53 1.53 -16.69 -13.59
C PRO A 53 2.73 -17.08 -12.73
N SER A 54 3.61 -17.90 -13.33
CA SER A 54 4.89 -18.27 -12.72
C SER A 54 5.75 -17.06 -12.35
N PRO A 55 6.66 -17.18 -11.37
CA PRO A 55 7.56 -16.09 -10.98
C PRO A 55 8.38 -15.50 -12.14
N HIS A 56 8.83 -16.31 -13.09
CA HIS A 56 9.54 -15.84 -14.26
C HIS A 56 8.66 -14.96 -15.16
N ARG A 57 7.41 -15.36 -15.38
CA ARG A 57 6.46 -14.58 -16.16
C ARG A 57 6.12 -13.26 -15.46
N SER A 58 5.95 -13.29 -14.14
CA SER A 58 5.71 -12.10 -13.31
C SER A 58 6.87 -11.10 -13.41
N VAL A 59 8.11 -11.58 -13.38
CA VAL A 59 9.31 -10.72 -13.58
C VAL A 59 9.35 -10.10 -14.99
N GLN A 60 8.93 -10.85 -16.01
CA GLN A 60 8.81 -10.28 -17.37
C GLN A 60 7.78 -9.15 -17.43
N LEU A 61 6.62 -9.31 -16.79
CA LEU A 61 5.56 -8.29 -16.72
C LEU A 61 6.02 -7.05 -15.96
N LEU A 62 6.68 -7.21 -14.80
CA LEU A 62 7.27 -6.11 -14.04
C LEU A 62 8.24 -5.29 -14.90
N ARG A 63 9.11 -5.96 -15.65
CA ARG A 63 10.08 -5.29 -16.54
C ARG A 63 9.39 -4.61 -17.72
N ALA A 64 8.40 -5.24 -18.30
CA ALA A 64 7.60 -4.67 -19.40
C ALA A 64 6.84 -3.41 -18.97
N ALA A 65 6.34 -3.38 -17.72
CA ALA A 65 5.71 -2.19 -17.14
C ALA A 65 6.70 -1.08 -16.76
N GLY A 66 8.02 -1.30 -16.89
CA GLY A 66 9.03 -0.30 -16.51
C GLY A 66 9.26 -0.19 -15.00
N ALA A 67 8.91 -1.22 -14.22
CA ALA A 67 9.15 -1.24 -12.78
C ALA A 67 10.64 -1.10 -12.44
N GLY A 68 10.94 -0.34 -11.39
CA GLY A 68 12.29 -0.17 -10.84
C GLY A 68 12.57 -1.08 -9.65
N SER A 69 11.52 -1.51 -8.96
CA SER A 69 11.61 -2.35 -7.78
C SER A 69 10.37 -3.25 -7.62
N VAL A 70 10.49 -4.23 -6.74
CA VAL A 70 9.39 -5.11 -6.36
C VAL A 70 9.39 -5.34 -4.84
N LYS A 71 8.21 -5.33 -4.22
CA LYS A 71 8.01 -5.72 -2.82
C LYS A 71 7.23 -7.04 -2.80
N ILE A 72 7.73 -7.99 -2.04
CA ILE A 72 7.05 -9.26 -1.75
C ILE A 72 6.82 -9.38 -0.24
N TYR A 73 5.81 -10.15 0.14
CA TYR A 73 5.31 -10.23 1.53
C TYR A 73 5.94 -11.36 2.34
N ASP A 74 6.97 -11.98 1.78
CA ASP A 74 7.75 -13.05 2.39
C ASP A 74 9.19 -13.04 1.81
N ALA A 75 9.92 -14.13 2.02
CA ALA A 75 11.21 -14.39 1.39
C ALA A 75 11.09 -15.57 0.40
N ASN A 76 10.11 -15.55 -0.49
CA ASN A 76 9.81 -16.64 -1.40
C ASN A 76 10.98 -17.00 -2.33
N ALA A 77 11.62 -18.11 -2.09
CA ALA A 77 12.82 -18.52 -2.82
C ALA A 77 12.62 -18.67 -4.35
N PRO A 78 11.53 -19.23 -4.88
CA PRO A 78 11.23 -19.22 -6.31
C PRO A 78 11.17 -17.81 -6.91
N VAL A 79 10.51 -16.86 -6.24
CA VAL A 79 10.42 -15.46 -6.70
C VAL A 79 11.80 -14.79 -6.63
N LEU A 80 12.55 -14.98 -5.55
CA LEU A 80 13.90 -14.41 -5.39
C LEU A 80 14.88 -14.96 -6.43
N ARG A 81 14.78 -16.25 -6.78
CA ARG A 81 15.56 -16.82 -7.89
C ARG A 81 15.19 -16.20 -9.24
N ALA A 82 13.90 -16.00 -9.52
CA ALA A 82 13.46 -15.36 -10.76
C ALA A 82 13.91 -13.90 -10.88
N LEU A 83 14.11 -13.21 -9.76
CA LEU A 83 14.62 -11.83 -9.68
C LEU A 83 16.14 -11.74 -9.77
N SER A 84 16.85 -12.87 -9.62
CA SER A 84 18.32 -12.90 -9.68
C SER A 84 18.82 -12.43 -11.05
N GLY A 85 19.91 -11.65 -11.06
CA GLY A 85 20.49 -11.06 -12.27
C GLY A 85 19.68 -9.94 -12.90
N THR A 86 18.48 -9.63 -12.38
CA THR A 86 17.70 -8.48 -12.85
C THR A 86 18.23 -7.17 -12.27
N ARG A 87 17.82 -6.04 -12.89
CA ARG A 87 18.11 -4.70 -12.34
C ARG A 87 17.09 -4.23 -11.30
N LEU A 88 16.06 -5.03 -11.02
CA LEU A 88 15.04 -4.70 -10.04
C LEU A 88 15.62 -4.72 -8.62
N THR A 89 15.35 -3.70 -7.84
CA THR A 89 15.60 -3.75 -6.39
C THR A 89 14.44 -4.46 -5.70
N VAL A 90 14.77 -5.22 -4.66
CA VAL A 90 13.79 -6.10 -4.00
C VAL A 90 13.59 -5.68 -2.55
N SER A 91 12.36 -5.58 -2.12
CA SER A 91 11.93 -5.55 -0.74
C SER A 91 11.35 -6.92 -0.38
N ILE A 92 11.90 -7.55 0.65
CA ILE A 92 11.37 -8.80 1.23
C ILE A 92 10.78 -8.53 2.60
N MET A 93 9.99 -9.46 3.10
CA MET A 93 9.30 -9.28 4.37
C MET A 93 9.48 -10.48 5.31
N VAL A 94 9.53 -10.18 6.59
CA VAL A 94 9.34 -11.13 7.68
C VAL A 94 7.84 -11.20 7.94
N PRO A 95 7.21 -12.38 7.91
CA PRO A 95 5.80 -12.54 8.23
C PRO A 95 5.46 -12.10 9.67
N ASN A 96 4.23 -11.65 9.89
CA ASN A 96 3.78 -11.16 11.22
C ASN A 96 3.93 -12.23 12.31
N GLU A 97 3.66 -13.47 11.96
CA GLU A 97 3.58 -14.63 12.85
C GLU A 97 4.90 -14.95 13.55
N ILE A 98 6.03 -14.58 12.95
CA ILE A 98 7.36 -14.92 13.51
C ILE A 98 8.08 -13.74 14.17
N ILE A 99 7.45 -12.56 14.25
CA ILE A 99 8.05 -11.35 14.86
C ILE A 99 8.47 -11.61 16.31
N VAL A 100 7.60 -12.27 17.08
CA VAL A 100 7.83 -12.56 18.50
C VAL A 100 9.08 -13.44 18.68
N ASP A 101 9.23 -14.48 17.86
CA ASP A 101 10.38 -15.39 17.91
C ASP A 101 11.69 -14.69 17.57
N LEU A 102 11.67 -13.84 16.52
CA LEU A 102 12.85 -13.08 16.10
C LEU A 102 13.23 -11.99 17.14
N ALA A 103 12.25 -11.46 17.85
CA ALA A 103 12.50 -10.52 18.96
C ALA A 103 13.11 -11.23 20.19
N ALA A 104 12.63 -12.42 20.50
CA ALA A 104 13.05 -13.17 21.67
C ALA A 104 14.48 -13.70 21.57
N SER A 105 15.00 -13.97 20.36
CA SER A 105 16.28 -14.64 20.17
C SER A 105 17.08 -14.10 18.99
N TYR A 106 18.29 -13.62 19.29
CA TYR A 106 19.28 -13.30 18.23
C TYR A 106 19.57 -14.52 17.35
N ALA A 107 19.68 -15.71 17.94
CA ALA A 107 19.97 -16.93 17.19
C ALA A 107 18.84 -17.27 16.22
N ALA A 108 17.57 -17.03 16.58
CA ALA A 108 16.44 -17.17 15.66
C ALA A 108 16.52 -16.19 14.49
N ALA A 109 16.80 -14.92 14.78
CA ALA A 109 16.98 -13.89 13.77
C ALA A 109 18.16 -14.19 12.82
N ASP A 110 19.30 -14.66 13.37
CA ASP A 110 20.47 -15.03 12.60
C ASP A 110 20.22 -16.25 11.71
N LYS A 111 19.51 -17.26 12.22
CA LYS A 111 19.06 -18.43 11.46
C LYS A 111 18.13 -18.00 10.31
N TRP A 112 17.19 -17.09 10.58
CA TRP A 112 16.28 -16.59 9.57
C TRP A 112 17.01 -15.86 8.45
N VAL A 113 17.95 -14.97 8.77
CA VAL A 113 18.80 -14.26 7.79
C VAL A 113 19.61 -15.25 6.96
N ALA A 114 20.22 -16.25 7.61
CA ALA A 114 21.00 -17.27 6.94
C ALA A 114 20.18 -18.11 5.95
N ALA A 115 18.94 -18.44 6.29
CA ALA A 115 18.08 -19.28 5.46
C ALA A 115 17.35 -18.50 4.34
N ASN A 116 16.93 -17.26 4.61
CA ASN A 116 15.96 -16.56 3.76
C ASN A 116 16.57 -15.39 2.96
N LEU A 117 17.71 -14.84 3.38
CA LEU A 117 18.31 -13.68 2.72
C LEU A 117 19.65 -14.01 2.06
N LEU A 118 20.58 -14.61 2.79
CA LEU A 118 21.94 -14.84 2.31
C LEU A 118 22.02 -15.69 1.03
N PRO A 119 21.22 -16.78 0.84
CA PRO A 119 21.29 -17.61 -0.36
C PRO A 119 20.99 -16.85 -1.65
N HIS A 120 20.37 -15.69 -1.54
CA HIS A 120 19.97 -14.88 -2.69
C HIS A 120 20.92 -13.73 -2.98
N LEU A 121 21.91 -13.49 -2.11
CA LEU A 121 22.92 -12.45 -2.32
C LEU A 121 24.17 -13.04 -3.01
N PRO A 122 24.87 -12.28 -3.86
CA PRO A 122 24.51 -10.94 -4.36
C PRO A 122 23.58 -10.97 -5.58
N GLY A 123 23.14 -12.14 -6.05
CA GLY A 123 22.40 -12.30 -7.30
C GLY A 123 21.10 -11.51 -7.34
N THR A 124 20.37 -11.47 -6.24
CA THR A 124 19.15 -10.68 -6.08
C THR A 124 19.47 -9.38 -5.32
N ARG A 125 19.01 -8.24 -5.86
CA ARG A 125 19.32 -6.91 -5.30
C ARG A 125 18.39 -6.56 -4.13
N ILE A 126 18.44 -7.36 -3.06
CA ILE A 126 17.64 -7.10 -1.84
C ILE A 126 18.14 -5.79 -1.22
N LYS A 127 17.23 -4.81 -1.09
CA LYS A 127 17.51 -3.48 -0.56
C LYS A 127 16.79 -3.21 0.76
N TYR A 128 15.60 -3.77 0.94
CA TYR A 128 14.81 -3.58 2.14
C TYR A 128 14.38 -4.93 2.71
N LEU A 129 14.45 -5.03 4.03
CA LEU A 129 13.88 -6.10 4.83
C LEU A 129 12.82 -5.46 5.73
N LEU A 130 11.55 -5.75 5.47
CA LEU A 130 10.43 -5.24 6.23
C LEU A 130 10.01 -6.28 7.28
N VAL A 131 9.79 -5.86 8.49
CA VAL A 131 9.45 -6.74 9.62
C VAL A 131 7.97 -6.58 9.94
N GLY A 132 7.18 -7.47 9.39
CA GLY A 132 5.71 -7.42 9.45
C GLY A 132 5.08 -6.43 8.48
N ASN A 133 3.78 -6.61 8.27
CA ASN A 133 2.92 -5.76 7.48
C ASN A 133 1.75 -5.28 8.33
N GLU A 134 1.59 -3.95 8.47
CA GLU A 134 0.47 -3.30 9.15
C GLU A 134 0.13 -3.88 10.54
N VAL A 135 1.16 -4.31 11.26
CA VAL A 135 0.99 -5.00 12.55
C VAL A 135 0.23 -4.16 13.59
N LEU A 136 0.33 -2.83 13.49
CA LEU A 136 -0.35 -1.90 14.42
C LEU A 136 -1.83 -1.68 14.08
N SER A 137 -2.31 -2.19 12.94
CA SER A 137 -3.72 -2.13 12.54
C SER A 137 -4.56 -3.22 13.23
N ASP A 138 -3.94 -4.33 13.63
CA ASP A 138 -4.60 -5.29 14.52
C ASP A 138 -4.56 -4.76 15.97
N THR A 139 -5.66 -4.14 16.36
CA THR A 139 -5.84 -3.55 17.71
C THR A 139 -6.37 -4.53 18.74
N SER A 140 -6.41 -5.82 18.45
CA SER A 140 -6.77 -6.83 19.42
C SER A 140 -5.84 -6.74 20.65
N ALA A 141 -6.40 -6.92 21.84
CA ALA A 141 -5.63 -6.86 23.08
C ALA A 141 -4.45 -7.87 23.08
N ALA A 142 -4.63 -9.01 22.43
CA ALA A 142 -3.59 -10.02 22.29
C ALA A 142 -2.41 -9.51 21.45
N THR A 143 -2.64 -8.98 20.25
CA THR A 143 -1.59 -8.44 19.38
C THR A 143 -0.93 -7.21 20.00
N ALA A 144 -1.71 -6.30 20.56
CA ALA A 144 -1.18 -5.12 21.25
C ALA A 144 -0.22 -5.46 22.40
N ALA A 145 -0.55 -6.48 23.18
CA ALA A 145 0.27 -6.90 24.31
C ALA A 145 1.50 -7.73 23.90
N THR A 146 1.37 -8.56 22.86
CA THR A 146 2.40 -9.57 22.55
C THR A 146 3.27 -9.22 21.35
N VAL A 147 2.71 -8.62 20.29
CA VAL A 147 3.43 -8.39 19.04
C VAL A 147 3.97 -6.96 18.92
N TRP A 148 3.17 -5.93 19.23
CA TRP A 148 3.61 -4.54 19.06
C TRP A 148 4.94 -4.22 19.76
N PRO A 149 5.17 -4.59 21.03
CA PRO A 149 6.44 -4.30 21.71
C PRO A 149 7.61 -5.14 21.18
N ARG A 150 7.37 -6.10 20.30
CA ARG A 150 8.39 -7.00 19.74
C ARG A 150 8.90 -6.55 18.35
N ILE A 151 8.25 -5.62 17.69
CA ILE A 151 8.64 -5.14 16.34
C ILE A 151 10.09 -4.62 16.36
N VAL A 152 10.39 -3.65 17.22
CA VAL A 152 11.73 -3.03 17.28
C VAL A 152 12.80 -4.02 17.75
N PRO A 153 12.62 -4.82 18.82
CA PRO A 153 13.58 -5.87 19.18
C PRO A 153 13.87 -6.88 18.06
N ALA A 154 12.85 -7.28 17.27
CA ALA A 154 13.06 -8.14 16.11
C ALA A 154 13.92 -7.46 15.04
N MET A 155 13.65 -6.17 14.75
CA MET A 155 14.43 -5.36 13.82
C MET A 155 15.89 -5.22 14.28
N GLU A 156 16.13 -5.01 15.56
CA GLU A 156 17.48 -4.90 16.16
C GLU A 156 18.25 -6.21 16.03
N ASN A 157 17.63 -7.35 16.32
CA ASN A 157 18.25 -8.66 16.18
C ASN A 157 18.62 -8.96 14.71
N LEU A 158 17.70 -8.69 13.78
CA LEU A 158 17.97 -8.83 12.34
C LEU A 158 19.07 -7.88 11.86
N HIS A 159 19.07 -6.63 12.32
CA HIS A 159 20.11 -5.66 11.98
C HIS A 159 21.49 -6.11 12.49
N ARG A 160 21.56 -6.61 13.72
CA ARG A 160 22.78 -7.16 14.30
C ARG A 160 23.30 -8.35 13.50
N SER A 161 22.40 -9.26 13.09
CA SER A 161 22.76 -10.41 12.24
C SER A 161 23.33 -9.98 10.88
N LEU A 162 22.66 -9.05 10.18
CA LEU A 162 23.11 -8.53 8.91
C LEU A 162 24.49 -7.88 9.03
N ARG A 163 24.71 -7.09 10.08
CA ARG A 163 26.02 -6.44 10.34
C ARG A 163 27.12 -7.44 10.63
N ALA A 164 26.85 -8.43 11.48
CA ALA A 164 27.80 -9.50 11.81
C ALA A 164 28.24 -10.29 10.57
N ARG A 165 27.40 -10.36 9.55
CA ARG A 165 27.64 -11.03 8.27
C ARG A 165 28.15 -10.11 7.16
N GLY A 166 28.48 -8.84 7.46
CA GLY A 166 29.00 -7.87 6.49
C GLY A 166 27.92 -7.36 5.50
N VAL A 167 26.64 -7.61 5.74
CA VAL A 167 25.54 -7.17 4.89
C VAL A 167 25.05 -5.79 5.34
N SER A 168 25.75 -4.74 4.92
CA SER A 168 25.44 -3.36 5.32
C SER A 168 24.41 -2.65 4.41
N ARG A 169 24.14 -3.20 3.23
CA ARG A 169 23.33 -2.55 2.19
C ARG A 169 21.82 -2.71 2.37
N VAL A 170 21.40 -3.73 3.10
CA VAL A 170 19.99 -4.00 3.37
C VAL A 170 19.51 -3.09 4.51
N LYS A 171 18.48 -2.32 4.24
CA LYS A 171 17.83 -1.44 5.23
C LYS A 171 16.66 -2.18 5.86
N ILE A 172 16.53 -2.08 7.18
CA ILE A 172 15.43 -2.72 7.92
C ILE A 172 14.40 -1.67 8.28
N SER A 173 13.12 -2.03 8.14
CA SER A 173 11.96 -1.25 8.56
C SER A 173 10.78 -2.17 8.85
N THR A 174 9.60 -1.59 9.02
CA THR A 174 8.29 -2.24 9.01
C THR A 174 7.33 -1.39 8.17
N THR A 175 6.21 -1.94 7.74
CA THR A 175 5.15 -1.18 7.04
C THR A 175 4.03 -0.85 8.02
N LEU A 176 3.52 0.36 7.93
CA LEU A 176 2.48 0.88 8.80
C LEU A 176 1.39 1.55 7.96
N ALA A 177 0.13 1.25 8.26
CA ALA A 177 -1.00 1.92 7.64
C ALA A 177 -1.21 3.34 8.18
N MET A 178 -2.06 4.10 7.52
CA MET A 178 -2.43 5.47 7.95
C MET A 178 -3.19 5.50 9.26
N ASP A 179 -3.78 4.39 9.70
CA ASP A 179 -4.46 4.23 10.98
C ASP A 179 -3.52 4.31 12.20
N ALA A 180 -2.21 4.31 11.98
CA ALA A 180 -1.24 4.67 13.02
C ALA A 180 -1.39 6.13 13.49
N LEU A 181 -1.99 7.00 12.67
CA LEU A 181 -2.36 8.35 13.08
C LEU A 181 -3.67 8.34 13.88
N VAL A 182 -3.86 9.39 14.68
CA VAL A 182 -5.14 9.61 15.35
C VAL A 182 -6.24 9.67 14.29
N THR A 183 -7.20 8.74 14.41
CA THR A 183 -8.35 8.67 13.51
C THR A 183 -9.43 9.66 13.94
N GLY A 184 -10.03 10.26 13.06
CA GLY A 184 -11.13 11.16 12.98
C GLY A 184 -11.30 11.38 11.49
N ALA A 185 -12.13 12.22 10.97
CA ALA A 185 -11.98 12.59 9.56
C ALA A 185 -10.49 12.76 9.27
N PHE A 186 -9.96 12.11 8.22
CA PHE A 186 -8.56 12.15 7.77
C PHE A 186 -7.83 13.40 8.34
N PRO A 187 -6.60 13.31 8.87
CA PRO A 187 -6.00 14.39 9.63
C PRO A 187 -5.84 15.65 8.77
N ARG A 188 -6.90 16.35 8.57
CA ARG A 188 -6.95 17.71 8.08
C ARG A 188 -7.04 18.65 9.29
N PRO A 189 -6.11 19.55 9.45
CA PRO A 189 -4.93 19.82 8.61
C PRO A 189 -3.74 18.87 8.89
N PRO A 190 -2.84 18.62 7.94
CA PRO A 190 -1.62 17.85 8.15
C PRO A 190 -0.80 18.33 9.34
N SER A 191 -0.74 19.62 9.60
CA SER A 191 -0.06 20.21 10.75
C SER A 191 -0.60 19.77 12.11
N ALA A 192 -1.86 19.31 12.17
CA ALA A 192 -2.47 18.81 13.39
C ALA A 192 -2.20 17.32 13.63
N ALA A 193 -1.73 16.59 12.62
CA ALA A 193 -1.55 15.14 12.68
C ALA A 193 -0.65 14.71 13.85
N ALA A 194 -1.02 13.61 14.48
CA ALA A 194 -0.28 12.95 15.54
C ALA A 194 -0.49 11.43 15.47
N PHE A 195 0.46 10.66 15.96
CA PHE A 195 0.27 9.23 16.12
C PHE A 195 -0.71 8.92 17.25
N ARG A 196 -1.39 7.78 17.15
CA ARG A 196 -2.29 7.30 18.20
C ARG A 196 -1.53 7.19 19.54
N PRO A 197 -2.13 7.63 20.65
CA PRO A 197 -1.47 7.64 21.95
C PRO A 197 -1.02 6.26 22.45
N ASP A 198 -1.78 5.20 22.11
CA ASP A 198 -1.51 3.82 22.50
C ASP A 198 -0.21 3.25 21.92
N ILE A 199 0.24 3.78 20.77
CA ILE A 199 1.45 3.32 20.06
C ILE A 199 2.56 4.38 20.00
N ALA A 200 2.25 5.66 20.19
CA ALA A 200 3.20 6.76 19.99
C ALA A 200 4.48 6.60 20.81
N GLU A 201 4.35 6.49 22.12
CA GLU A 201 5.50 6.38 23.04
C GLU A 201 6.06 4.96 23.11
N PRO A 202 5.25 3.89 23.27
CA PRO A 202 5.80 2.55 23.51
C PRO A 202 6.36 1.88 22.25
N VAL A 203 5.88 2.24 21.05
CA VAL A 203 6.26 1.57 19.81
C VAL A 203 6.93 2.52 18.82
N LEU A 204 6.29 3.65 18.50
CA LEU A 204 6.74 4.50 17.39
C LEU A 204 7.96 5.33 17.75
N ARG A 205 8.10 5.83 18.99
CA ARG A 205 9.33 6.53 19.38
C ARG A 205 10.56 5.62 19.31
N PRO A 206 10.57 4.40 19.85
CA PRO A 206 11.68 3.45 19.65
C PRO A 206 11.92 3.11 18.18
N LEU A 207 10.86 2.90 17.40
CA LEU A 207 10.95 2.63 15.97
C LEU A 207 11.64 3.79 15.22
N LEU A 208 11.20 5.02 15.42
CA LEU A 208 11.77 6.20 14.76
C LEU A 208 13.24 6.39 15.16
N ARG A 209 13.59 6.14 16.41
CA ARG A 209 14.99 6.15 16.86
C ARG A 209 15.83 5.12 16.12
N PHE A 210 15.31 3.88 15.98
CA PHE A 210 15.98 2.84 15.21
C PHE A 210 16.16 3.23 13.73
N LEU A 211 15.09 3.73 13.09
CA LEU A 211 15.11 4.14 11.69
C LEU A 211 16.11 5.27 11.44
N ASN A 212 16.15 6.26 12.33
CA ASN A 212 17.10 7.35 12.27
C ASN A 212 18.56 6.83 12.42
N GLY A 213 18.83 6.06 13.46
CA GLY A 213 20.15 5.51 13.76
C GLY A 213 20.70 4.57 12.66
N THR A 214 19.83 3.90 11.92
CA THR A 214 20.21 3.01 10.81
C THR A 214 20.11 3.65 9.42
N ASN A 215 19.69 4.93 9.37
CA ASN A 215 19.40 5.65 8.13
C ASN A 215 18.43 4.86 7.23
N SER A 216 17.40 4.30 7.83
CA SER A 216 16.29 3.59 7.19
C SER A 216 15.13 4.53 6.85
N TYR A 217 14.02 3.99 6.39
CA TYR A 217 12.82 4.73 5.99
C TYR A 217 11.66 4.33 6.89
N TYR A 218 10.77 5.26 7.17
CA TYR A 218 9.41 4.97 7.62
C TYR A 218 8.60 4.57 6.38
N PHE A 219 8.19 3.31 6.31
CA PHE A 219 7.36 2.80 5.22
C PHE A 219 5.89 2.93 5.59
N VAL A 220 5.13 3.65 4.78
CA VAL A 220 3.69 3.87 4.99
C VAL A 220 2.88 3.30 3.85
N ASP A 221 1.76 2.66 4.18
CA ASP A 221 0.73 2.23 3.25
C ASP A 221 -0.32 3.34 3.19
N ALA A 222 -0.33 4.09 2.08
CA ALA A 222 -1.11 5.31 1.92
C ALA A 222 -1.99 5.22 0.68
N TYR A 223 -3.30 5.11 0.91
CA TYR A 223 -4.30 4.94 -0.14
C TYR A 223 -5.27 6.12 -0.20
N PRO A 224 -5.06 7.09 -1.11
CA PRO A 224 -6.02 8.17 -1.35
C PRO A 224 -7.43 7.69 -1.68
N TYR A 225 -7.55 6.48 -2.25
CA TYR A 225 -8.84 5.86 -2.52
C TYR A 225 -9.75 5.79 -1.30
N PHE A 226 -9.26 5.21 -0.19
CA PHE A 226 -10.09 5.04 1.01
C PHE A 226 -10.48 6.37 1.65
N VAL A 227 -9.57 7.34 1.65
CA VAL A 227 -9.85 8.68 2.16
C VAL A 227 -10.91 9.37 1.31
N TRP A 228 -10.78 9.30 -0.01
CA TRP A 228 -11.74 9.87 -0.93
C TRP A 228 -13.11 9.19 -0.84
N ALA A 229 -13.13 7.86 -0.90
CA ALA A 229 -14.38 7.09 -0.84
C ALA A 229 -15.15 7.31 0.47
N GLY A 230 -14.43 7.40 1.60
CA GLY A 230 -15.00 7.68 2.92
C GLY A 230 -15.33 9.15 3.19
N SER A 231 -14.98 10.06 2.27
CA SER A 231 -15.12 11.51 2.48
C SER A 231 -16.55 12.05 2.31
N ASN A 232 -17.50 11.23 1.88
CA ASN A 232 -18.86 11.64 1.56
C ASN A 232 -18.91 12.85 0.59
N GLY A 233 -18.01 12.89 -0.40
CA GLY A 233 -17.93 13.94 -1.41
C GLY A 233 -17.22 15.23 -0.97
N THR A 234 -16.66 15.29 0.23
CA THR A 234 -15.91 16.48 0.70
C THR A 234 -14.51 16.57 0.08
N VAL A 235 -13.95 15.45 -0.39
CA VAL A 235 -12.70 15.39 -1.15
C VAL A 235 -13.02 15.23 -2.63
N PRO A 236 -12.60 16.16 -3.51
CA PRO A 236 -12.81 16.02 -4.95
C PRO A 236 -12.02 14.84 -5.53
N LEU A 237 -12.64 14.08 -6.45
CA LEU A 237 -12.00 12.94 -7.10
C LEU A 237 -10.72 13.35 -7.84
N ASP A 238 -10.73 14.48 -8.55
CA ASP A 238 -9.57 15.00 -9.27
C ASP A 238 -8.38 15.28 -8.35
N TYR A 239 -8.63 15.72 -7.13
CA TYR A 239 -7.60 15.94 -6.12
C TYR A 239 -6.96 14.62 -5.65
N ALA A 240 -7.77 13.58 -5.49
CA ALA A 240 -7.29 12.23 -5.14
C ALA A 240 -6.54 11.56 -6.32
N LEU A 241 -6.93 11.86 -7.56
CA LEU A 241 -6.34 11.29 -8.79
C LEU A 241 -5.16 12.09 -9.37
N PHE A 242 -4.64 13.10 -8.67
CA PHE A 242 -3.60 14.03 -9.16
C PHE A 242 -4.01 14.86 -10.39
N ASN A 243 -5.30 15.02 -10.66
CA ASN A 243 -5.83 15.88 -11.72
C ASN A 243 -6.18 17.30 -11.24
N GLY A 244 -5.91 17.61 -9.99
CA GLY A 244 -6.40 18.76 -9.25
C GLY A 244 -5.80 20.11 -9.64
N GLY A 245 -5.65 20.42 -10.92
CA GLY A 245 -5.09 21.70 -11.38
C GLY A 245 -5.73 22.96 -10.78
N ALA A 246 -7.03 22.92 -10.49
CA ALA A 246 -7.78 24.02 -9.86
C ALA A 246 -8.06 23.80 -8.36
N THR A 247 -7.98 22.57 -7.87
CA THR A 247 -8.31 22.24 -6.48
C THR A 247 -7.07 22.29 -5.61
N ARG A 248 -7.08 23.14 -4.60
CA ARG A 248 -5.98 23.28 -3.63
C ARG A 248 -6.54 23.23 -2.22
N TYR A 249 -5.82 22.52 -1.38
CA TYR A 249 -5.95 22.65 0.06
C TYR A 249 -4.77 23.43 0.60
N VAL A 250 -5.02 24.37 1.51
CA VAL A 250 -3.98 25.12 2.23
C VAL A 250 -4.08 24.77 3.70
N ASP A 251 -3.01 24.22 4.26
CA ASP A 251 -2.94 23.89 5.67
C ASP A 251 -2.91 25.19 6.51
N PRO A 252 -3.90 25.43 7.37
CA PRO A 252 -3.95 26.67 8.15
C PRO A 252 -2.84 26.79 9.20
N GLY A 253 -2.23 25.67 9.62
CA GLY A 253 -1.16 25.67 10.61
C GLY A 253 0.22 25.98 10.03
N THR A 254 0.45 25.66 8.75
CA THR A 254 1.76 25.84 8.10
C THR A 254 1.72 26.76 6.88
N GLY A 255 0.55 27.03 6.32
CA GLY A 255 0.40 27.74 5.05
C GLY A 255 0.81 26.92 3.82
N LEU A 256 1.18 25.65 3.97
CA LEU A 256 1.55 24.78 2.86
C LEU A 256 0.35 24.47 1.97
N ALA A 257 0.58 24.56 0.67
CA ALA A 257 -0.46 24.34 -0.34
C ALA A 257 -0.31 22.97 -0.99
N TYR A 258 -1.39 22.20 -0.97
CA TYR A 258 -1.45 20.85 -1.52
C TYR A 258 -2.27 20.84 -2.80
N THR A 259 -1.77 20.13 -3.81
CA THR A 259 -2.42 19.95 -5.12
C THR A 259 -2.89 18.51 -5.33
N ASN A 260 -2.67 17.62 -4.38
CA ASN A 260 -3.12 16.24 -4.38
C ASN A 260 -3.19 15.69 -2.96
N LEU A 261 -4.07 14.73 -2.77
CA LEU A 261 -4.35 14.12 -1.47
C LEU A 261 -3.18 13.29 -0.93
N LEU A 262 -2.40 12.61 -1.78
CA LEU A 262 -1.28 11.78 -1.31
C LEU A 262 -0.21 12.61 -0.59
N ASP A 263 0.14 13.78 -1.13
CA ASP A 263 1.11 14.66 -0.47
C ASP A 263 0.62 15.15 0.90
N GLU A 264 -0.67 15.45 0.99
CA GLU A 264 -1.31 15.83 2.26
C GLU A 264 -1.21 14.70 3.30
N MET A 265 -1.48 13.45 2.87
CA MET A 265 -1.34 12.26 3.72
C MET A 265 0.10 12.04 4.19
N LEU A 266 1.08 12.19 3.29
CA LEU A 266 2.49 11.98 3.61
C LEU A 266 3.03 13.06 4.56
N ASP A 267 2.64 14.32 4.38
CA ASP A 267 3.06 15.40 5.27
C ASP A 267 2.40 15.29 6.65
N ALA A 268 1.19 14.72 6.74
CA ALA A 268 0.58 14.36 8.02
C ALA A 268 1.44 13.34 8.80
N VAL A 269 1.93 12.29 8.13
CA VAL A 269 2.88 11.34 8.74
C VAL A 269 4.18 12.06 9.15
N GLY A 270 4.71 12.91 8.27
CA GLY A 270 5.90 13.71 8.56
C GLY A 270 5.76 14.59 9.79
N THR A 271 4.60 15.22 9.95
CA THR A 271 4.25 16.03 11.14
C THR A 271 4.20 15.16 12.41
N ALA A 272 3.55 14.00 12.34
CA ALA A 272 3.47 13.10 13.47
C ALA A 272 4.86 12.60 13.92
N MET A 273 5.74 12.27 12.98
CA MET A 273 7.14 11.92 13.27
C MET A 273 7.89 13.08 13.92
N SER A 274 7.68 14.32 13.42
CA SER A 274 8.30 15.53 13.98
C SER A 274 7.88 15.79 15.42
N LYS A 275 6.59 15.56 15.76
CA LYS A 275 6.06 15.65 17.13
C LYS A 275 6.69 14.66 18.09
N LEU A 276 7.15 13.49 17.59
CA LEU A 276 7.94 12.54 18.36
C LEU A 276 9.46 12.82 18.35
N GLY A 277 9.89 13.97 17.79
CA GLY A 277 11.30 14.40 17.80
C GLY A 277 12.16 13.81 16.69
N HIS A 278 11.56 13.29 15.60
CA HIS A 278 12.29 12.65 14.50
C HIS A 278 11.90 13.21 13.12
N PRO A 279 12.05 14.54 12.87
CA PRO A 279 11.70 15.15 11.59
C PRO A 279 12.59 14.68 10.43
N GLU A 280 13.79 14.18 10.71
CA GLU A 280 14.79 13.76 9.74
C GLU A 280 14.54 12.36 9.16
N VAL A 281 13.68 11.53 9.78
CA VAL A 281 13.36 10.20 9.28
C VAL A 281 12.68 10.31 7.92
N ARG A 282 13.24 9.57 6.95
CA ARG A 282 12.76 9.60 5.57
C ARG A 282 11.53 8.73 5.40
N LEU A 283 10.64 9.17 4.52
CA LEU A 283 9.44 8.42 4.14
C LEU A 283 9.72 7.50 2.93
N ALA A 284 9.03 6.39 2.91
CA ALA A 284 8.82 5.53 1.76
C ALA A 284 7.35 5.11 1.71
N ILE A 285 6.78 5.00 0.53
CA ILE A 285 5.43 4.50 0.33
C ILE A 285 5.55 3.01 0.05
N ALA A 286 5.15 2.17 1.02
CA ALA A 286 5.21 0.72 0.87
C ALA A 286 4.06 0.18 0.05
N GLU A 287 2.93 0.88 0.09
CA GLU A 287 1.76 0.56 -0.73
C GLU A 287 0.98 1.84 -1.05
N THR A 288 0.56 1.94 -2.28
CA THR A 288 -0.43 2.91 -2.76
C THR A 288 -1.03 2.42 -4.07
N GLY A 289 -2.24 2.86 -4.39
CA GLY A 289 -2.90 2.43 -5.60
C GLY A 289 -4.35 2.90 -5.64
N TRP A 290 -5.08 2.36 -6.62
CA TRP A 290 -6.50 2.58 -6.79
C TRP A 290 -7.14 1.30 -7.33
N PRO A 291 -8.28 0.82 -6.79
CA PRO A 291 -8.88 -0.43 -7.23
C PRO A 291 -9.49 -0.27 -8.63
N ASN A 292 -9.31 -1.28 -9.46
CA ASN A 292 -9.79 -1.29 -10.84
C ASN A 292 -11.23 -1.82 -11.00
N ALA A 293 -11.78 -2.41 -9.94
CA ALA A 293 -13.16 -2.84 -9.77
C ALA A 293 -13.46 -3.02 -8.29
N GLY A 294 -14.70 -3.27 -7.96
CA GLY A 294 -15.18 -3.52 -6.58
C GLY A 294 -16.64 -3.89 -6.57
N ASP A 295 -17.18 -4.04 -5.38
CA ASP A 295 -18.59 -4.28 -5.13
C ASP A 295 -19.45 -3.06 -5.51
N TYR A 296 -20.77 -3.21 -5.65
CA TYR A 296 -21.66 -2.13 -6.09
C TYR A 296 -21.68 -0.92 -5.16
N ASP A 297 -21.43 -1.12 -3.87
CA ASP A 297 -21.35 -0.07 -2.86
C ASP A 297 -19.95 0.55 -2.72
N GLN A 298 -18.98 0.11 -3.51
CA GLN A 298 -17.61 0.62 -3.48
C GLN A 298 -17.38 1.65 -4.59
N ILE A 299 -17.68 2.91 -4.24
CA ILE A 299 -17.61 4.03 -5.20
C ILE A 299 -16.19 4.23 -5.76
N GLY A 300 -16.10 4.65 -7.00
CA GLY A 300 -14.85 5.03 -7.67
C GLY A 300 -13.90 3.89 -8.00
N ALA A 301 -14.18 2.65 -7.59
CA ALA A 301 -13.41 1.47 -7.94
C ALA A 301 -13.64 1.12 -9.42
N SER A 302 -12.75 1.57 -10.29
CA SER A 302 -12.86 1.39 -11.75
C SER A 302 -11.50 1.36 -12.42
N ALA A 303 -11.40 0.62 -13.54
CA ALA A 303 -10.18 0.56 -14.35
C ALA A 303 -9.75 1.94 -14.86
N ARG A 304 -10.71 2.85 -15.09
CA ARG A 304 -10.44 4.24 -15.47
C ARG A 304 -9.69 4.98 -14.37
N ASN A 305 -10.24 5.01 -13.16
CA ASN A 305 -9.65 5.74 -12.05
C ASN A 305 -8.31 5.13 -11.64
N ALA A 306 -8.20 3.80 -11.64
CA ALA A 306 -6.94 3.10 -11.39
C ALA A 306 -5.85 3.47 -12.41
N ALA A 307 -6.21 3.54 -13.69
CA ALA A 307 -5.29 3.98 -14.74
C ALA A 307 -4.86 5.43 -14.56
N VAL A 308 -5.81 6.35 -14.29
CA VAL A 308 -5.52 7.77 -14.06
C VAL A 308 -4.59 7.93 -12.86
N TYR A 309 -4.94 7.32 -11.73
CA TYR A 309 -4.13 7.39 -10.51
C TYR A 309 -2.70 6.92 -10.76
N ASN A 310 -2.51 5.70 -11.27
CA ASN A 310 -1.18 5.10 -11.41
C ASN A 310 -0.34 5.78 -12.50
N ARG A 311 -0.93 6.27 -13.59
CA ARG A 311 -0.23 7.04 -14.62
C ARG A 311 0.25 8.39 -14.08
N ASN A 312 -0.62 9.11 -13.37
CA ASN A 312 -0.29 10.40 -12.77
C ASN A 312 0.76 10.27 -11.66
N LEU A 313 0.62 9.25 -10.80
CA LEU A 313 1.62 8.91 -9.78
C LEU A 313 2.99 8.65 -10.41
N ALA A 314 3.07 7.82 -11.45
CA ALA A 314 4.32 7.51 -12.13
C ALA A 314 4.96 8.75 -12.75
N ALA A 315 4.18 9.55 -13.47
CA ALA A 315 4.64 10.81 -14.07
C ALA A 315 5.11 11.83 -13.03
N ARG A 316 4.45 11.88 -11.86
CA ARG A 316 4.83 12.74 -10.74
C ARG A 316 6.15 12.28 -10.12
N MET A 317 6.25 11.01 -9.77
CA MET A 317 7.43 10.47 -9.09
C MET A 317 8.68 10.46 -9.96
N ALA A 318 8.54 10.39 -11.29
CA ALA A 318 9.66 10.54 -12.22
C ALA A 318 10.35 11.90 -12.11
N ARG A 319 9.66 12.94 -11.64
CA ARG A 319 10.21 14.29 -11.42
C ARG A 319 10.81 14.49 -10.02
N ASN A 320 10.62 13.54 -9.09
CA ASN A 320 11.05 13.61 -7.69
C ASN A 320 10.66 14.93 -6.99
N PRO A 321 9.39 15.33 -6.98
CA PRO A 321 8.99 16.61 -6.46
C PRO A 321 9.08 16.68 -4.93
N GLY A 322 9.09 15.54 -4.23
CA GLY A 322 8.85 15.46 -2.81
C GLY A 322 7.40 15.81 -2.46
N THR A 323 7.19 16.28 -1.23
CA THR A 323 5.93 16.83 -0.75
C THR A 323 6.10 18.34 -0.46
N PRO A 324 5.03 19.11 -0.25
CA PRO A 324 5.15 20.51 0.15
C PRO A 324 6.02 20.76 1.38
N ALA A 325 5.94 19.90 2.41
CA ALA A 325 6.79 20.03 3.60
C ALA A 325 8.22 19.48 3.38
N ARG A 326 8.45 18.66 2.35
CA ARG A 326 9.75 18.02 2.05
C ARG A 326 10.07 18.11 0.55
N PRO A 327 10.26 19.33 0.00
CA PRO A 327 10.47 19.51 -1.44
C PRO A 327 11.73 18.79 -1.91
N GLY A 328 11.64 18.11 -3.04
CA GLY A 328 12.75 17.35 -3.63
C GLY A 328 13.13 16.06 -2.90
N ALA A 329 12.46 15.69 -1.82
CA ALA A 329 12.72 14.45 -1.10
C ALA A 329 12.41 13.24 -1.99
N ARG A 330 13.40 12.35 -2.13
CA ARG A 330 13.26 11.12 -2.90
C ARG A 330 12.71 10.01 -2.02
N MET A 331 11.63 9.40 -2.46
CA MET A 331 10.95 8.32 -1.76
C MET A 331 10.89 7.07 -2.62
N PRO A 332 11.21 5.89 -2.08
CA PRO A 332 10.74 4.63 -2.66
C PRO A 332 9.20 4.60 -2.66
N VAL A 333 8.61 4.17 -3.77
CA VAL A 333 7.15 4.08 -3.90
C VAL A 333 6.81 2.75 -4.56
N PHE A 334 5.88 2.01 -3.97
CA PHE A 334 5.40 0.74 -4.47
C PHE A 334 3.90 0.82 -4.75
N VAL A 335 3.53 0.51 -5.99
CA VAL A 335 2.13 0.43 -6.42
C VAL A 335 1.55 -0.92 -6.00
N PHE A 336 0.44 -0.94 -5.33
CA PHE A 336 -0.35 -2.12 -5.04
C PHE A 336 -1.42 -2.28 -6.12
N SER A 337 -1.45 -3.39 -6.90
CA SER A 337 -0.56 -4.54 -6.86
C SER A 337 -0.27 -5.06 -8.29
N LEU A 338 0.55 -6.11 -8.42
CA LEU A 338 0.88 -6.67 -9.74
C LEU A 338 -0.34 -7.33 -10.38
N TYR A 339 -1.10 -8.12 -9.62
CA TYR A 339 -2.25 -8.87 -10.08
C TYR A 339 -3.53 -8.53 -9.31
N ASN A 340 -4.66 -8.75 -9.94
CA ASN A 340 -5.89 -9.03 -9.22
C ASN A 340 -5.72 -10.37 -8.51
N GLU A 341 -6.05 -10.44 -7.22
CA GLU A 341 -5.81 -11.59 -6.35
C GLU A 341 -7.15 -12.14 -5.86
N ASP A 342 -7.67 -13.17 -6.51
CA ASP A 342 -9.03 -13.70 -6.34
C ASP A 342 -9.33 -14.29 -4.97
N LEU A 343 -8.29 -14.76 -4.25
CA LEU A 343 -8.43 -15.36 -2.92
C LEU A 343 -8.27 -14.37 -1.77
N LYS A 344 -8.10 -13.07 -2.04
CA LYS A 344 -8.05 -12.07 -0.98
C LYS A 344 -9.40 -11.94 -0.28
N PRO A 345 -9.45 -12.07 1.05
CA PRO A 345 -10.67 -11.83 1.82
C PRO A 345 -11.05 -10.36 1.82
N GLY A 346 -12.24 -10.06 2.34
CA GLY A 346 -12.70 -8.69 2.50
C GLY A 346 -13.62 -8.19 1.38
N PRO A 347 -13.80 -6.88 1.28
CA PRO A 347 -14.63 -6.24 0.25
C PRO A 347 -14.12 -6.51 -1.15
N GLY A 348 -14.98 -6.36 -2.16
CA GLY A 348 -14.65 -6.67 -3.57
C GLY A 348 -13.41 -5.95 -4.10
N THR A 349 -13.14 -4.72 -3.64
CA THR A 349 -11.93 -3.99 -4.01
C THR A 349 -10.65 -4.74 -3.68
N GLU A 350 -10.62 -5.57 -2.59
CA GLU A 350 -9.40 -6.28 -2.20
C GLU A 350 -8.88 -7.23 -3.29
N ARG A 351 -9.75 -7.71 -4.13
CA ARG A 351 -9.42 -8.60 -5.25
C ARG A 351 -9.09 -7.86 -6.55
N HIS A 352 -9.12 -6.51 -6.57
CA HIS A 352 -9.09 -5.73 -7.81
C HIS A 352 -8.10 -4.55 -7.80
N TRP A 353 -6.90 -4.76 -7.26
CA TRP A 353 -5.83 -3.75 -7.26
C TRP A 353 -4.80 -3.93 -8.39
N GLY A 354 -4.92 -5.00 -9.17
CA GLY A 354 -3.91 -5.44 -10.12
C GLY A 354 -3.66 -4.49 -11.28
N LEU A 355 -2.40 -4.35 -11.65
CA LEU A 355 -2.01 -3.82 -12.96
C LEU A 355 -2.33 -4.82 -14.07
N TYR A 356 -2.35 -6.09 -13.73
CA TYR A 356 -2.65 -7.22 -14.63
C TYR A 356 -3.73 -8.11 -14.07
N TYR A 357 -4.49 -8.70 -14.98
CA TYR A 357 -5.30 -9.88 -14.67
C TYR A 357 -4.39 -11.10 -14.46
N PRO A 358 -4.87 -12.17 -13.77
CA PRO A 358 -4.08 -13.38 -13.54
C PRO A 358 -3.52 -14.01 -14.83
N ASN A 359 -4.23 -13.90 -15.95
CA ASN A 359 -3.74 -14.40 -17.25
C ASN A 359 -2.57 -13.60 -17.85
N GLY A 360 -2.12 -12.53 -17.16
CA GLY A 360 -1.05 -11.65 -17.61
C GLY A 360 -1.46 -10.56 -18.60
N THR A 361 -2.76 -10.42 -18.89
CA THR A 361 -3.28 -9.29 -19.68
C THR A 361 -3.33 -8.04 -18.80
N ALA A 362 -2.87 -6.90 -19.32
CA ALA A 362 -2.95 -5.66 -18.59
C ALA A 362 -4.39 -5.21 -18.39
N VAL A 363 -4.77 -4.82 -17.18
CA VAL A 363 -6.06 -4.18 -16.89
C VAL A 363 -6.13 -2.83 -17.57
N TYR A 364 -5.02 -2.11 -17.56
CA TYR A 364 -4.77 -0.87 -18.29
C TYR A 364 -3.27 -0.74 -18.56
N GLN A 365 -2.91 0.02 -19.58
CA GLN A 365 -1.51 0.30 -19.87
C GLN A 365 -0.96 1.36 -18.89
N VAL A 366 0.22 1.12 -18.33
CA VAL A 366 0.95 2.07 -17.49
C VAL A 366 2.46 1.94 -17.75
N ASP A 367 3.17 3.05 -17.76
CA ASP A 367 4.64 3.09 -17.70
C ASP A 367 5.06 3.53 -16.30
N LEU A 368 5.51 2.58 -15.49
CA LEU A 368 5.94 2.83 -14.12
C LEU A 368 7.24 3.65 -14.03
N ALA A 369 7.97 3.80 -15.14
CA ALA A 369 9.10 4.73 -15.23
C ALA A 369 8.64 6.20 -15.37
N GLY A 370 7.35 6.43 -15.65
CA GLY A 370 6.74 7.76 -15.73
C GLY A 370 7.23 8.60 -16.90
N ARG A 371 7.73 7.98 -17.99
CA ARG A 371 8.29 8.68 -19.15
C ARG A 371 7.29 8.84 -20.29
N ARG A 372 6.32 7.92 -20.36
CA ARG A 372 5.31 7.95 -21.40
C ARG A 372 4.34 9.12 -21.17
N PRO A 373 4.19 10.04 -22.11
CA PRO A 373 3.24 11.15 -21.95
C PRO A 373 1.80 10.63 -21.88
N LEU A 374 0.95 11.30 -21.12
CA LEU A 374 -0.45 10.86 -20.91
C LEU A 374 -1.22 10.75 -22.22
N SER A 375 -0.95 11.62 -23.20
CA SER A 375 -1.56 11.62 -24.54
C SER A 375 -1.19 10.39 -25.41
N ALA A 376 -0.13 9.66 -25.05
CA ALA A 376 0.31 8.46 -25.80
C ALA A 376 -0.35 7.16 -25.31
N TYR A 377 -1.18 7.24 -24.25
CA TYR A 377 -1.96 6.08 -23.82
C TYR A 377 -3.25 5.94 -24.63
N PRO A 378 -3.77 4.72 -24.80
CA PRO A 378 -5.07 4.53 -25.40
C PRO A 378 -6.17 5.22 -24.56
N PRO A 379 -7.31 5.56 -25.18
CA PRO A 379 -8.47 6.09 -24.48
C PRO A 379 -8.85 5.20 -23.30
N LEU A 380 -9.26 5.82 -22.21
CA LEU A 380 -9.75 5.12 -21.04
C LEU A 380 -11.22 4.72 -21.23
N PRO A 381 -11.68 3.64 -20.55
CA PRO A 381 -13.10 3.33 -20.50
C PRO A 381 -13.93 4.53 -20.04
N ALA A 382 -15.22 4.49 -20.30
CA ALA A 382 -16.15 5.49 -19.73
C ALA A 382 -16.02 5.55 -18.20
N PRO A 383 -16.31 6.70 -17.56
CA PRO A 383 -16.42 6.77 -16.11
C PRO A 383 -17.40 5.70 -15.61
N GLY A 384 -17.00 4.96 -14.58
CA GLY A 384 -17.85 4.00 -13.89
C GLY A 384 -18.36 4.61 -12.59
N ASN A 385 -18.73 3.85 -11.64
CA ASN A 385 -19.29 4.10 -10.31
C ASN A 385 -18.67 5.27 -9.48
N ASP A 386 -18.41 6.43 -10.08
CA ASP A 386 -17.85 7.61 -9.38
C ASP A 386 -18.87 8.30 -8.45
N THR A 387 -20.12 7.85 -8.50
CA THR A 387 -21.20 8.27 -7.59
C THR A 387 -21.73 7.06 -6.83
N PRO A 388 -22.19 7.24 -5.57
CA PRO A 388 -22.74 6.15 -4.81
C PRO A 388 -23.91 5.49 -5.54
N TYR A 389 -23.92 4.17 -5.58
CA TYR A 389 -25.08 3.42 -6.03
C TYR A 389 -26.21 3.56 -5.00
N LYS A 390 -27.40 3.95 -5.45
CA LYS A 390 -28.56 4.24 -4.57
C LYS A 390 -29.66 3.19 -4.67
N GLY A 391 -29.46 2.16 -5.47
CA GLY A 391 -30.43 1.08 -5.63
C GLY A 391 -30.27 -0.01 -4.56
N PRO A 392 -31.17 -0.99 -4.57
CA PRO A 392 -31.07 -2.16 -3.70
C PRO A 392 -29.91 -3.06 -4.15
N ILE A 393 -29.23 -3.65 -3.16
CA ILE A 393 -28.12 -4.59 -3.36
C ILE A 393 -28.40 -5.82 -2.51
N TRP A 394 -28.13 -7.00 -3.06
CA TRP A 394 -28.22 -8.29 -2.37
C TRP A 394 -26.90 -9.03 -2.44
N CYS A 395 -26.67 -9.94 -1.50
CA CYS A 395 -25.54 -10.86 -1.46
C CYS A 395 -26.06 -12.28 -1.72
N VAL A 396 -25.60 -12.92 -2.80
CA VAL A 396 -26.09 -14.25 -3.20
C VAL A 396 -24.94 -15.20 -3.49
N LEU A 397 -25.21 -16.50 -3.58
CA LEU A 397 -24.24 -17.48 -4.05
C LEU A 397 -23.75 -17.07 -5.45
N ALA A 398 -22.44 -16.97 -5.60
CA ALA A 398 -21.81 -16.52 -6.85
C ALA A 398 -22.09 -17.49 -8.02
N ALA A 399 -22.30 -16.92 -9.21
CA ALA A 399 -22.66 -17.71 -10.38
C ALA A 399 -21.61 -18.78 -10.74
N HIS A 400 -20.33 -18.51 -10.51
CA HIS A 400 -19.26 -19.51 -10.72
C HIS A 400 -19.31 -20.63 -9.69
N ALA A 401 -19.61 -20.35 -8.42
CA ALA A 401 -19.75 -21.34 -7.35
C ALA A 401 -20.99 -22.21 -7.58
N ALA A 402 -22.09 -21.62 -8.07
CA ALA A 402 -23.30 -22.35 -8.41
C ALA A 402 -23.08 -23.35 -9.57
N LYS A 403 -22.21 -23.04 -10.55
CA LYS A 403 -21.87 -23.93 -11.67
C LYS A 403 -21.01 -25.14 -11.29
N LYS A 404 -20.17 -25.00 -10.25
CA LYS A 404 -19.28 -26.03 -9.71
C LYS A 404 -19.49 -26.14 -8.21
N LEU A 405 -20.70 -26.52 -7.81
CA LEU A 405 -21.10 -26.52 -6.41
C LEU A 405 -20.20 -27.46 -5.59
N ASN A 406 -19.46 -26.89 -4.67
CA ASN A 406 -18.80 -27.64 -3.61
C ASN A 406 -19.75 -27.66 -2.41
N GLU A 407 -20.52 -28.72 -2.27
CA GLU A 407 -21.57 -28.83 -1.25
C GLU A 407 -21.01 -28.67 0.17
N THR A 408 -19.82 -29.21 0.44
CA THR A 408 -19.16 -29.05 1.76
C THR A 408 -18.85 -27.61 2.04
N ALA A 409 -18.15 -26.91 1.13
CA ALA A 409 -17.76 -25.51 1.33
C ALA A 409 -18.98 -24.60 1.43
N VAL A 410 -20.03 -24.85 0.64
CA VAL A 410 -21.29 -24.09 0.71
C VAL A 410 -22.03 -24.41 2.02
N GLY A 411 -22.04 -25.65 2.47
CA GLY A 411 -22.63 -26.04 3.76
C GLY A 411 -21.93 -25.40 4.96
N ASP A 412 -20.60 -25.36 4.96
CA ASP A 412 -19.80 -24.68 6.01
C ASP A 412 -20.09 -23.18 6.03
N ALA A 413 -20.13 -22.53 4.86
CA ALA A 413 -20.43 -21.08 4.73
C ALA A 413 -21.87 -20.77 5.15
N LEU A 414 -22.84 -21.64 4.79
CA LEU A 414 -24.23 -21.56 5.22
C LEU A 414 -24.33 -21.66 6.74
N THR A 415 -23.68 -22.67 7.34
CA THR A 415 -23.63 -22.86 8.79
C THR A 415 -23.05 -21.64 9.50
N TYR A 416 -21.96 -21.08 8.96
CA TYR A 416 -21.39 -19.84 9.47
C TYR A 416 -22.39 -18.69 9.43
N ALA A 417 -23.02 -18.44 8.27
CA ALA A 417 -23.96 -17.34 8.10
C ALA A 417 -25.16 -17.47 9.05
N CYS A 418 -25.72 -18.68 9.22
CA CYS A 418 -26.83 -18.96 10.12
C CYS A 418 -26.46 -18.78 11.60
N GLY A 419 -25.19 -18.98 11.95
CA GLY A 419 -24.69 -18.78 13.32
C GLY A 419 -24.42 -17.31 13.68
N GLN A 420 -24.63 -16.38 12.75
CA GLN A 420 -24.39 -14.96 12.94
C GLN A 420 -25.70 -14.16 12.82
N GLY A 421 -25.80 -13.06 13.56
CA GLY A 421 -27.01 -12.21 13.55
C GLY A 421 -28.19 -12.86 14.28
N ASN A 422 -29.38 -12.30 14.03
CA ASN A 422 -30.62 -12.77 14.61
C ASN A 422 -31.53 -13.34 13.53
N ASP A 423 -32.08 -14.53 13.75
CA ASP A 423 -33.08 -15.19 12.88
C ASP A 423 -32.64 -15.29 11.39
N THR A 424 -31.30 -15.32 11.17
CA THR A 424 -30.68 -15.23 9.84
C THR A 424 -31.17 -16.31 8.89
N CYS A 425 -31.53 -17.49 9.43
CA CYS A 425 -31.89 -18.67 8.65
C CYS A 425 -33.32 -19.21 8.92
N ASP A 426 -34.15 -18.50 9.66
CA ASP A 426 -35.50 -18.98 10.03
C ASP A 426 -36.39 -19.22 8.81
N ALA A 427 -36.32 -18.36 7.82
CA ALA A 427 -37.16 -18.47 6.62
C ALA A 427 -36.79 -19.67 5.73
N ILE A 428 -35.59 -20.26 5.88
CA ILE A 428 -35.15 -21.45 5.14
C ILE A 428 -35.30 -22.73 5.95
N GLN A 429 -35.88 -22.69 7.17
CA GLN A 429 -36.24 -23.89 7.92
C GLN A 429 -37.49 -24.56 7.34
N PRO A 430 -37.71 -25.86 7.60
CA PRO A 430 -38.95 -26.54 7.17
C PRO A 430 -40.23 -25.76 7.57
N GLY A 431 -41.05 -25.42 6.56
CA GLY A 431 -42.23 -24.58 6.73
C GLY A 431 -42.00 -23.08 6.57
N GLY A 432 -40.76 -22.62 6.44
CA GLY A 432 -40.43 -21.23 6.18
C GLY A 432 -40.70 -20.82 4.72
N GLU A 433 -40.88 -19.53 4.50
CA GLU A 433 -41.25 -18.97 3.17
C GLU A 433 -40.20 -19.16 2.09
N CYS A 434 -38.93 -19.35 2.48
CA CYS A 434 -37.78 -19.54 1.60
C CYS A 434 -37.23 -20.98 1.67
N PHE A 435 -37.97 -21.92 2.31
CA PHE A 435 -37.50 -23.30 2.38
C PHE A 435 -37.44 -23.97 0.99
N GLN A 436 -38.40 -23.66 0.11
CA GLN A 436 -38.42 -24.16 -1.26
C GLN A 436 -37.80 -23.17 -2.23
N PRO A 437 -36.94 -23.63 -3.17
CA PRO A 437 -36.51 -25.01 -3.38
C PRO A 437 -35.53 -25.47 -2.29
N ASN A 438 -35.75 -26.67 -1.75
CA ASN A 438 -34.88 -27.25 -0.72
C ASN A 438 -33.55 -27.68 -1.31
N THR A 439 -32.68 -26.72 -1.61
CA THR A 439 -31.33 -26.94 -2.16
C THR A 439 -30.30 -26.11 -1.40
N GLY A 440 -29.07 -26.65 -1.26
CA GLY A 440 -27.98 -25.91 -0.61
C GLY A 440 -27.68 -24.56 -1.28
N ALA A 441 -27.80 -24.46 -2.60
CA ALA A 441 -27.59 -23.23 -3.34
C ALA A 441 -28.63 -22.14 -3.04
N ALA A 442 -29.92 -22.51 -2.96
CA ALA A 442 -30.99 -21.57 -2.64
C ALA A 442 -30.88 -21.09 -1.19
N HIS A 443 -30.67 -22.01 -0.26
CA HIS A 443 -30.52 -21.69 1.16
C HIS A 443 -29.26 -20.85 1.42
N ALA A 444 -28.12 -21.16 0.78
CA ALA A 444 -26.91 -20.37 0.90
C ALA A 444 -27.11 -18.93 0.41
N SER A 445 -27.75 -18.73 -0.76
CA SER A 445 -28.05 -17.38 -1.26
C SER A 445 -28.89 -16.58 -0.27
N TYR A 446 -29.91 -17.19 0.34
CA TYR A 446 -30.73 -16.52 1.34
C TYR A 446 -29.94 -16.17 2.61
N ALA A 447 -29.22 -17.13 3.16
CA ALA A 447 -28.44 -16.97 4.39
C ALA A 447 -27.33 -15.92 4.23
N PHE A 448 -26.61 -15.94 3.08
CA PHE A 448 -25.57 -14.95 2.77
C PHE A 448 -26.16 -13.54 2.73
N ASN A 449 -27.31 -13.38 2.09
CA ASN A 449 -28.00 -12.11 2.05
C ASN A 449 -28.44 -11.65 3.44
N SER A 450 -29.12 -12.50 4.19
CA SER A 450 -29.63 -12.18 5.54
C SER A 450 -28.48 -11.77 6.47
N TYR A 451 -27.40 -12.57 6.51
CA TYR A 451 -26.18 -12.24 7.25
C TYR A 451 -25.60 -10.88 6.84
N TRP A 452 -25.37 -10.68 5.53
CA TRP A 452 -24.73 -9.48 5.03
C TRP A 452 -25.59 -8.22 5.28
N GLN A 453 -26.89 -8.27 5.04
CA GLN A 453 -27.79 -7.14 5.30
C GLN A 453 -27.80 -6.72 6.76
N GLN A 454 -27.74 -7.67 7.69
CA GLN A 454 -27.73 -7.38 9.12
C GLN A 454 -26.39 -6.79 9.58
N LEU A 455 -25.28 -7.28 9.08
CA LEU A 455 -23.96 -7.05 9.66
C LEU A 455 -23.02 -6.21 8.76
N ARG A 456 -23.39 -5.80 7.53
CA ARG A 456 -22.51 -5.04 6.62
C ARG A 456 -22.02 -3.73 7.23
N LYS A 457 -22.81 -3.07 8.06
CA LYS A 457 -22.45 -1.82 8.74
C LYS A 457 -21.42 -2.04 9.86
N THR A 458 -21.26 -3.25 10.32
CA THR A 458 -20.27 -3.66 11.32
C THR A 458 -19.08 -4.41 10.73
N GLY A 459 -18.96 -4.43 9.38
CA GLY A 459 -17.79 -4.97 8.68
C GLY A 459 -18.01 -6.32 7.99
N ALA A 460 -19.24 -6.89 7.99
CA ALA A 460 -19.51 -8.10 7.23
C ALA A 460 -19.37 -7.86 5.72
N THR A 461 -18.73 -8.79 5.03
CA THR A 461 -18.50 -8.73 3.58
C THR A 461 -19.30 -9.80 2.84
N CYS A 462 -19.69 -9.53 1.61
CA CYS A 462 -20.31 -10.48 0.70
C CYS A 462 -19.21 -11.28 -0.05
N TYR A 463 -18.45 -12.11 0.70
CA TYR A 463 -17.32 -12.85 0.12
C TYR A 463 -17.40 -14.35 0.32
N PHE A 464 -17.56 -14.80 1.57
CA PHE A 464 -17.69 -16.23 1.92
C PHE A 464 -16.66 -17.13 1.22
N ASN A 465 -15.38 -16.78 1.29
CA ASN A 465 -14.29 -17.50 0.60
C ASN A 465 -14.54 -17.68 -0.91
N ASN A 466 -14.92 -16.60 -1.57
CA ASN A 466 -15.26 -16.57 -3.00
C ASN A 466 -16.52 -17.36 -3.39
N LEU A 467 -17.38 -17.69 -2.42
CA LEU A 467 -18.65 -18.36 -2.69
C LEU A 467 -19.83 -17.39 -2.93
N ALA A 468 -19.69 -16.11 -2.57
CA ALA A 468 -20.75 -15.13 -2.71
C ALA A 468 -20.34 -13.92 -3.56
N GLU A 469 -21.33 -13.28 -4.16
CA GLU A 469 -21.18 -12.05 -4.92
C GLU A 469 -22.37 -11.11 -4.67
N GLN A 470 -22.13 -9.79 -4.80
CA GLN A 470 -23.20 -8.81 -4.78
C GLN A 470 -23.97 -8.82 -6.11
N THR A 471 -25.28 -8.58 -6.04
CA THR A 471 -26.15 -8.41 -7.21
C THR A 471 -27.12 -7.25 -7.00
N ILE A 472 -27.47 -6.58 -8.09
CA ILE A 472 -28.53 -5.56 -8.14
C ILE A 472 -29.84 -6.12 -8.71
N LYS A 473 -29.84 -7.40 -9.09
CA LYS A 473 -31.05 -8.11 -9.53
C LYS A 473 -31.69 -8.75 -8.31
N ASP A 474 -32.94 -8.39 -8.04
CA ASP A 474 -33.72 -8.97 -6.93
C ASP A 474 -33.76 -10.50 -7.05
N PRO A 475 -33.23 -11.24 -6.07
CA PRO A 475 -33.25 -12.70 -6.07
C PRO A 475 -34.53 -13.30 -5.49
N SER A 476 -35.50 -12.47 -5.08
CA SER A 476 -36.78 -12.93 -4.51
C SER A 476 -37.60 -13.77 -5.49
N TYR A 477 -38.34 -14.76 -5.00
CA TYR A 477 -39.19 -15.63 -5.80
C TYR A 477 -40.39 -16.11 -4.99
N GLY A 478 -41.55 -16.23 -5.62
CA GLY A 478 -42.79 -16.65 -4.94
C GLY A 478 -43.08 -15.85 -3.66
N SER A 479 -43.27 -16.55 -2.55
CA SER A 479 -43.40 -15.95 -1.21
C SER A 479 -42.06 -15.58 -0.58
N CYS A 480 -40.95 -16.17 -1.04
CA CYS A 480 -39.62 -15.89 -0.51
C CYS A 480 -39.14 -14.48 -0.88
N LYS A 481 -38.89 -13.65 0.11
CA LYS A 481 -38.42 -12.28 -0.04
C LYS A 481 -37.04 -12.11 0.54
N PHE A 482 -36.12 -11.66 -0.30
CA PHE A 482 -34.78 -11.28 0.11
C PHE A 482 -34.78 -9.83 0.53
N GLN A 483 -34.44 -9.57 1.77
CA GLN A 483 -34.30 -8.19 2.24
C GLN A 483 -33.20 -7.47 1.49
N SER A 484 -33.39 -6.18 1.24
CA SER A 484 -32.33 -5.30 0.73
C SER A 484 -32.34 -4.01 1.52
N SER A 485 -31.17 -3.45 1.75
CA SER A 485 -31.02 -2.05 2.13
C SER A 485 -30.58 -1.24 0.92
N LEU A 486 -31.00 0.01 0.85
CA LEU A 486 -30.45 0.96 -0.11
C LEU A 486 -28.95 1.12 0.15
N GLY A 487 -28.14 1.15 -0.90
CA GLY A 487 -26.71 1.35 -0.84
C GLY A 487 -26.30 2.70 -0.25
#